data_78d77df3a0f2a610e03e26c4c6731da8
#
_entry.id   78d77df3a0f2a610e03e26c4c6731da8
#
_cell.length_a   1.000
_cell.length_b   1.000
_cell.length_c   1.000
_cell.angle_alpha   90.00
_cell.angle_beta   90.00
_cell.angle_gamma   90.00
#
_symmetry.space_group_name_H-M   'P 1'
#
loop_
_entity.id
_entity.type
_entity.pdbx_description
1 polymer ?
#
loop_
_entity_poly.entity_id
_entity_poly.type
_entity_poly.pdbx_seq_one_letter_code
_entity_poly.pdbx_strand_id
1 'polypeptide(L)'
;EALRMHQSAFGNDPVLTNMLEAGGEYAFRIRGEDHMWTPDTIAKLQHSTRAGIDKGYQTYKEYANLINDQTKRQMTLRGLFEFKIDPVKAIPLDEVESAKEIVKRFATGAMSLGSISTEAHATLAIAMNRIGGKSNTGEGGEDPNRYVNELKGIPIKKGETLASILGDDVVEANIPLLDGDSL
;
A
#
# COMPACT_ATOMS: atom_id res chain seq x y z
N GLU A 1 3.98 -11.00 -25.64
CA GLU A 1 2.55 -11.15 -25.40
C GLU A 1 1.75 -10.90 -26.68
N ALA A 2 1.77 -9.70 -27.29
CA ALA A 2 1.02 -9.38 -28.49
C ALA A 2 1.29 -10.35 -29.66
N LEU A 3 2.53 -10.76 -29.86
CA LEU A 3 2.89 -11.76 -30.91
C LEU A 3 2.27 -13.13 -30.59
N ARG A 4 2.29 -13.56 -29.35
CA ARG A 4 1.67 -14.83 -28.89
C ARG A 4 0.16 -14.80 -29.10
N MET A 5 -0.50 -13.71 -28.73
CA MET A 5 -1.94 -13.53 -28.92
C MET A 5 -2.29 -13.52 -30.42
N HIS A 6 -1.50 -12.83 -31.25
CA HIS A 6 -1.70 -12.84 -32.69
C HIS A 6 -1.54 -14.25 -33.29
N GLN A 7 -0.49 -14.96 -32.88
CA GLN A 7 -0.26 -16.34 -33.35
C GLN A 7 -1.36 -17.31 -32.90
N SER A 8 -1.88 -17.14 -31.64
CA SER A 8 -3.01 -17.92 -31.16
C SER A 8 -4.30 -17.64 -31.94
N ALA A 9 -4.57 -16.37 -32.25
CA ALA A 9 -5.78 -15.97 -32.94
C ALA A 9 -5.80 -16.35 -34.45
N PHE A 10 -4.66 -16.32 -35.10
CA PHE A 10 -4.54 -16.54 -36.59
C PHE A 10 -3.72 -17.76 -36.98
N GLY A 11 -3.19 -18.50 -36.02
CA GLY A 11 -2.49 -19.75 -36.26
C GLY A 11 -3.46 -20.90 -36.55
N ASN A 12 -3.00 -21.83 -37.40
CA ASN A 12 -3.76 -23.02 -37.75
C ASN A 12 -3.52 -24.21 -36.81
N ASP A 13 -3.14 -23.98 -35.55
CA ASP A 13 -2.94 -25.04 -34.57
C ASP A 13 -4.29 -25.50 -34.03
N PRO A 14 -4.74 -26.72 -34.29
CA PRO A 14 -6.05 -27.22 -33.89
C PRO A 14 -6.19 -27.36 -32.37
N VAL A 15 -5.09 -27.44 -31.63
CA VAL A 15 -5.08 -27.49 -30.17
C VAL A 15 -5.30 -26.09 -29.57
N LEU A 16 -4.59 -25.10 -30.12
CA LEU A 16 -4.71 -23.70 -29.65
C LEU A 16 -6.07 -23.08 -30.04
N THR A 17 -6.63 -23.45 -31.17
CA THR A 17 -7.92 -22.92 -31.68
C THR A 17 -9.10 -23.33 -30.79
N ASN A 18 -8.99 -24.45 -30.07
CA ASN A 18 -10.04 -24.99 -29.17
C ASN A 18 -9.82 -24.71 -27.69
N MET A 19 -8.71 -24.02 -27.32
CA MET A 19 -8.45 -23.66 -25.93
C MET A 19 -8.94 -22.25 -25.64
N LEU A 20 -9.76 -22.12 -24.61
CA LEU A 20 -10.07 -20.81 -24.05
C LEU A 20 -8.81 -20.17 -23.49
N GLU A 21 -8.60 -18.89 -23.77
CA GLU A 21 -7.51 -18.15 -23.14
C GLU A 21 -7.69 -18.09 -21.63
N ALA A 22 -6.58 -18.15 -20.90
CA ALA A 22 -6.61 -18.04 -19.44
C ALA A 22 -7.15 -16.67 -18.96
N GLY A 23 -7.10 -15.67 -19.83
CA GLY A 23 -7.44 -14.30 -19.51
C GLY A 23 -6.39 -13.71 -18.55
N GLY A 24 -6.82 -12.81 -17.66
CA GLY A 24 -5.93 -12.23 -16.66
C GLY A 24 -5.49 -10.80 -16.97
N GLU A 25 -6.10 -10.16 -17.95
CA GLU A 25 -5.79 -8.77 -18.32
C GLU A 25 -6.14 -7.81 -17.15
N TYR A 26 -7.30 -7.97 -16.54
CA TYR A 26 -7.78 -7.10 -15.46
C TYR A 26 -7.60 -7.67 -14.05
N ALA A 27 -7.49 -8.97 -13.91
CA ALA A 27 -7.32 -9.64 -12.63
C ALA A 27 -6.35 -10.81 -12.77
N PHE A 28 -5.63 -11.11 -11.69
CA PHE A 28 -4.71 -12.24 -11.64
C PHE A 28 -5.43 -13.55 -12.00
N ARG A 29 -4.83 -14.31 -12.91
CA ARG A 29 -5.22 -15.67 -13.27
C ARG A 29 -3.97 -16.55 -13.33
N ILE A 30 -4.07 -17.76 -12.80
CA ILE A 30 -3.02 -18.76 -12.98
C ILE A 30 -2.86 -19.02 -14.48
N ARG A 31 -1.65 -18.89 -15.02
CA ARG A 31 -1.30 -18.98 -16.44
C ARG A 31 -1.80 -17.81 -17.31
N GLY A 32 -2.36 -16.76 -16.70
CA GLY A 32 -2.70 -15.51 -17.38
C GLY A 32 -1.50 -14.57 -17.47
N GLU A 33 -1.79 -13.28 -17.65
CA GLU A 33 -0.77 -12.24 -17.63
C GLU A 33 -0.12 -12.08 -16.25
N ASP A 34 1.12 -11.60 -16.25
CA ASP A 34 1.83 -11.29 -15.01
C ASP A 34 1.30 -10.01 -14.39
N HIS A 35 1.02 -10.03 -13.09
CA HIS A 35 0.58 -8.89 -12.30
C HIS A 35 1.52 -8.63 -11.13
N MET A 36 1.70 -7.36 -10.75
CA MET A 36 2.38 -7.01 -9.50
C MET A 36 1.60 -7.49 -8.28
N TRP A 37 0.28 -7.36 -8.34
CA TRP A 37 -0.64 -7.79 -7.28
C TRP A 37 -1.10 -9.22 -7.55
N THR A 38 -0.57 -10.14 -6.79
CA THR A 38 -0.90 -11.56 -6.83
C THR A 38 -1.35 -12.00 -5.43
N PRO A 39 -2.00 -13.17 -5.27
CA PRO A 39 -2.32 -13.70 -3.96
C PRO A 39 -1.11 -13.77 -3.01
N ASP A 40 0.08 -14.10 -3.53
CA ASP A 40 1.30 -14.17 -2.72
C ASP A 40 1.78 -12.79 -2.27
N THR A 41 1.85 -11.80 -3.15
CA THR A 41 2.26 -10.44 -2.79
C THR A 41 1.29 -9.80 -1.80
N ILE A 42 -0.02 -10.01 -1.98
CA ILE A 42 -1.04 -9.50 -1.05
C ILE A 42 -0.92 -10.19 0.32
N ALA A 43 -0.78 -11.52 0.36
CA ALA A 43 -0.63 -12.25 1.61
C ALA A 43 0.63 -11.80 2.38
N LYS A 44 1.76 -11.65 1.71
CA LYS A 44 3.00 -11.18 2.34
C LYS A 44 2.87 -9.76 2.87
N LEU A 45 2.25 -8.85 2.13
CA LEU A 45 1.98 -7.49 2.61
C LEU A 45 1.12 -7.51 3.87
N GLN A 46 0.02 -8.24 3.87
CA GLN A 46 -0.87 -8.35 5.02
C GLN A 46 -0.20 -9.00 6.23
N HIS A 47 0.57 -10.07 6.03
CA HIS A 47 1.34 -10.69 7.11
C HIS A 47 2.39 -9.74 7.69
N SER A 48 3.08 -8.98 6.86
CA SER A 48 4.09 -8.04 7.32
C SER A 48 3.52 -6.98 8.27
N THR A 49 2.31 -6.52 8.02
CA THR A 49 1.65 -5.50 8.86
C THR A 49 1.04 -6.07 10.14
N ARG A 50 0.73 -7.37 10.19
CA ARG A 50 0.05 -8.01 11.33
C ARG A 50 0.97 -8.75 12.29
N ALA A 51 2.17 -9.14 11.86
CA ALA A 51 3.06 -10.02 12.61
C ALA A 51 3.92 -9.35 13.70
N GLY A 52 3.73 -8.03 13.94
CA GLY A 52 4.58 -7.24 14.82
C GLY A 52 5.90 -6.84 14.14
N ILE A 53 6.66 -5.95 14.79
CA ILE A 53 7.78 -5.23 14.16
C ILE A 53 8.87 -6.19 13.64
N ASP A 54 9.35 -7.11 14.48
CA ASP A 54 10.51 -7.94 14.10
C ASP A 54 10.20 -8.98 13.01
N LYS A 55 9.13 -9.75 13.21
CA LYS A 55 8.69 -10.77 12.24
C LYS A 55 8.09 -10.12 10.98
N GLY A 56 7.35 -9.04 11.16
CA GLY A 56 6.76 -8.28 10.06
C GLY A 56 7.79 -7.71 9.11
N TYR A 57 8.90 -7.19 9.61
CA TYR A 57 9.95 -6.62 8.78
C TYR A 57 10.64 -7.64 7.86
N GLN A 58 10.83 -8.88 8.32
CA GLN A 58 11.38 -9.92 7.46
C GLN A 58 10.42 -10.26 6.32
N THR A 59 9.14 -10.44 6.61
CA THR A 59 8.10 -10.69 5.60
C THR A 59 7.93 -9.49 4.66
N TYR A 60 8.07 -8.28 5.18
CA TYR A 60 8.07 -7.07 4.35
C TYR A 60 9.22 -7.06 3.34
N LYS A 61 10.42 -7.48 3.72
CA LYS A 61 11.54 -7.59 2.78
C LYS A 61 11.27 -8.61 1.67
N GLU A 62 10.63 -9.72 1.98
CA GLU A 62 10.22 -10.71 0.98
C GLU A 62 9.19 -10.12 0.01
N TYR A 63 8.18 -9.42 0.54
CA TYR A 63 7.21 -8.68 -0.27
C TYR A 63 7.89 -7.65 -1.17
N ALA A 64 8.75 -6.82 -0.61
CA ALA A 64 9.47 -5.78 -1.36
C ALA A 64 10.33 -6.37 -2.50
N ASN A 65 11.00 -7.49 -2.25
CA ASN A 65 11.78 -8.18 -3.26
C ASN A 65 10.89 -8.69 -4.42
N LEU A 66 9.72 -9.27 -4.10
CA LEU A 66 8.77 -9.73 -5.13
C LEU A 66 8.24 -8.58 -6.00
N ILE A 67 7.97 -7.43 -5.39
CA ILE A 67 7.46 -6.25 -6.12
C ILE A 67 8.56 -5.56 -6.92
N ASN A 68 9.76 -5.46 -6.38
CA ASN A 68 10.85 -4.69 -6.98
C ASN A 68 11.69 -5.50 -7.97
N ASP A 69 11.76 -6.83 -7.83
CA ASP A 69 12.49 -7.68 -8.77
C ASP A 69 11.65 -7.92 -10.04
N GLN A 70 11.77 -7.03 -10.98
CA GLN A 70 11.14 -7.13 -12.30
C GLN A 70 12.12 -7.63 -13.39
N THR A 71 13.27 -8.17 -13.00
CA THR A 71 14.30 -8.61 -13.97
C THR A 71 13.80 -9.71 -14.89
N LYS A 72 12.93 -10.58 -14.43
CA LYS A 72 12.34 -11.69 -15.18
C LYS A 72 10.95 -11.41 -15.71
N ARG A 73 10.21 -10.52 -15.07
CA ARG A 73 8.80 -10.21 -15.35
C ARG A 73 8.58 -8.71 -15.26
N GLN A 74 8.76 -8.05 -16.39
CA GLN A 74 8.60 -6.60 -16.49
C GLN A 74 7.11 -6.26 -16.57
N MET A 75 6.51 -5.99 -15.42
CA MET A 75 5.07 -5.74 -15.27
C MET A 75 4.71 -4.25 -15.32
N THR A 76 5.70 -3.36 -15.19
CA THR A 76 5.52 -1.91 -15.24
C THR A 76 6.65 -1.24 -16.00
N LEU A 77 6.41 -0.02 -16.50
CA LEU A 77 7.45 0.78 -17.14
C LEU A 77 8.67 1.02 -16.25
N ARG A 78 8.47 1.07 -14.92
CA ARG A 78 9.58 1.22 -13.97
C ARG A 78 10.58 0.07 -14.04
N GLY A 79 10.13 -1.15 -14.35
CA GLY A 79 10.99 -2.31 -14.54
C GLY A 79 11.93 -2.20 -15.76
N LEU A 80 11.67 -1.26 -16.68
CA LEU A 80 12.52 -0.98 -17.83
C LEU A 80 13.60 0.08 -17.56
N PHE A 81 13.56 0.73 -16.41
CA PHE A 81 14.50 1.81 -16.06
C PHE A 81 15.62 1.28 -15.20
N GLU A 82 16.81 1.78 -15.44
CA GLU A 82 17.99 1.55 -14.62
C GLU A 82 18.50 2.88 -14.05
N PHE A 83 18.95 2.85 -12.81
CA PHE A 83 19.62 4.01 -12.23
C PHE A 83 21.00 4.19 -12.86
N LYS A 84 21.28 5.37 -13.36
CA LYS A 84 22.63 5.75 -13.82
C LYS A 84 23.49 6.06 -12.59
N ILE A 85 23.99 5.00 -11.96
CA ILE A 85 24.84 5.11 -10.78
C ILE A 85 26.29 5.36 -11.21
N ASP A 86 26.88 6.42 -10.68
CA ASP A 86 28.31 6.70 -10.81
C ASP A 86 28.94 6.64 -9.41
N PRO A 87 29.66 5.56 -9.07
CA PRO A 87 30.26 5.41 -7.74
C PRO A 87 31.24 6.53 -7.36
N VAL A 88 31.85 7.18 -8.36
CA VAL A 88 32.79 8.29 -8.13
C VAL A 88 32.08 9.55 -7.61
N LYS A 89 30.79 9.69 -7.94
CA LYS A 89 29.96 10.81 -7.53
C LYS A 89 29.08 10.50 -6.31
N ALA A 90 29.32 9.36 -5.65
CA ALA A 90 28.59 9.02 -4.43
C ALA A 90 28.90 10.05 -3.34
N ILE A 91 27.85 10.57 -2.71
CA ILE A 91 27.96 11.46 -1.55
C ILE A 91 27.96 10.64 -0.26
N PRO A 92 28.58 11.13 0.83
CA PRO A 92 28.50 10.50 2.14
C PRO A 92 27.05 10.32 2.60
N LEU A 93 26.77 9.26 3.38
CA LEU A 93 25.41 8.93 3.80
C LEU A 93 24.79 10.00 4.70
N ASP A 94 25.60 10.72 5.46
CA ASP A 94 25.18 11.83 6.34
C ASP A 94 24.76 13.09 5.56
N GLU A 95 25.18 13.20 4.30
CA GLU A 95 24.69 14.25 3.40
C GLU A 95 23.41 13.87 2.66
N VAL A 96 22.99 12.61 2.72
CA VAL A 96 21.73 12.14 2.11
C VAL A 96 20.56 12.53 2.99
N GLU A 97 19.49 13.06 2.40
CA GLU A 97 18.26 13.36 3.11
C GLU A 97 17.72 12.13 3.84
N SER A 98 17.41 12.27 5.12
CA SER A 98 16.94 11.16 5.93
C SER A 98 15.54 10.68 5.51
N ALA A 99 15.26 9.39 5.67
CA ALA A 99 13.94 8.83 5.42
C ALA A 99 12.83 9.55 6.21
N LYS A 100 13.13 10.03 7.42
CA LYS A 100 12.19 10.80 8.25
C LYS A 100 11.78 12.14 7.62
N GLU A 101 12.70 12.78 6.92
CA GLU A 101 12.37 14.02 6.19
C GLU A 101 11.64 13.73 4.86
N ILE A 102 12.04 12.65 4.18
CA ILE A 102 11.41 12.24 2.91
C ILE A 102 9.94 11.90 3.12
N VAL A 103 9.59 11.12 4.16
CA VAL A 103 8.20 10.67 4.39
C VAL A 103 7.24 11.81 4.72
N LYS A 104 7.71 12.96 5.20
CA LYS A 104 6.88 14.15 5.43
C LYS A 104 6.24 14.71 4.14
N ARG A 105 6.79 14.37 2.99
CA ARG A 105 6.26 14.78 1.67
C ARG A 105 5.23 13.80 1.10
N PHE A 106 4.99 12.68 1.77
CA PHE A 106 4.01 11.70 1.34
C PHE A 106 2.60 12.08 1.80
N ALA A 107 1.63 11.71 0.98
CA ALA A 107 0.22 11.86 1.28
C ALA A 107 -0.51 10.55 0.97
N THR A 108 -1.61 10.28 1.68
CA THR A 108 -2.51 9.19 1.31
C THR A 108 -3.23 9.51 0.00
N GLY A 109 -3.77 8.48 -0.64
CA GLY A 109 -4.76 8.67 -1.70
C GLY A 109 -5.97 9.47 -1.17
N ALA A 110 -6.66 10.17 -2.06
CA ALA A 110 -7.86 10.94 -1.72
C ALA A 110 -9.03 9.98 -1.47
N MET A 111 -9.26 9.64 -0.21
CA MET A 111 -10.35 8.78 0.24
C MET A 111 -11.15 9.50 1.31
N SER A 112 -12.44 9.72 1.05
CA SER A 112 -13.34 10.38 1.98
C SER A 112 -14.19 9.39 2.77
N LEU A 113 -14.79 9.88 3.87
CA LEU A 113 -15.84 9.16 4.56
C LEU A 113 -16.96 8.80 3.57
N GLY A 114 -17.42 7.56 3.59
CA GLY A 114 -18.38 7.03 2.63
C GLY A 114 -17.76 6.14 1.54
N SER A 115 -16.48 6.31 1.22
CA SER A 115 -15.73 5.38 0.37
C SER A 115 -14.96 4.34 1.17
N ILE A 116 -14.66 4.63 2.41
CA ILE A 116 -13.97 3.75 3.38
C ILE A 116 -14.67 3.82 4.73
N SER A 117 -14.40 2.86 5.61
CA SER A 117 -14.95 2.89 6.97
C SER A 117 -14.29 3.98 7.82
N THR A 118 -14.99 4.38 8.89
CA THR A 118 -14.47 5.35 9.87
C THR A 118 -13.15 4.88 10.48
N GLU A 119 -13.00 3.59 10.78
CA GLU A 119 -11.76 3.00 11.30
C GLU A 119 -10.60 3.13 10.31
N ALA A 120 -10.84 2.82 9.05
CA ALA A 120 -9.80 2.94 8.02
C ALA A 120 -9.39 4.39 7.83
N HIS A 121 -10.35 5.31 7.81
CA HIS A 121 -10.11 6.74 7.66
C HIS A 121 -9.29 7.31 8.81
N ALA A 122 -9.70 7.00 10.05
CA ALA A 122 -8.98 7.44 11.26
C ALA A 122 -7.58 6.79 11.35
N THR A 123 -7.45 5.51 11.01
CA THR A 123 -6.16 4.80 10.99
C THR A 123 -5.17 5.46 10.02
N LEU A 124 -5.63 5.84 8.83
CA LEU A 124 -4.80 6.56 7.86
C LEU A 124 -4.35 7.92 8.39
N ALA A 125 -5.25 8.67 9.03
CA ALA A 125 -4.91 9.96 9.62
C ALA A 125 -3.84 9.80 10.72
N ILE A 126 -4.03 8.86 11.65
CA ILE A 126 -3.07 8.57 12.71
C ILE A 126 -1.72 8.14 12.13
N ALA A 127 -1.71 7.25 11.16
CA ALA A 127 -0.48 6.78 10.53
C ALA A 127 0.31 7.93 9.89
N MET A 128 -0.36 8.80 9.16
CA MET A 128 0.29 9.95 8.52
C MET A 128 0.76 10.98 9.54
N ASN A 129 -0.01 11.24 10.60
CA ASN A 129 0.41 12.12 11.68
C ASN A 129 1.66 11.59 12.39
N ARG A 130 1.76 10.28 12.65
CA ARG A 130 2.97 9.67 13.24
C ARG A 130 4.24 9.94 12.45
N ILE A 131 4.18 9.90 11.14
CA ILE A 131 5.33 10.11 10.27
C ILE A 131 5.52 11.57 9.82
N GLY A 132 4.59 12.46 10.19
CA GLY A 132 4.59 13.86 9.75
C GLY A 132 4.20 14.05 8.29
N GLY A 133 3.56 13.04 7.69
CA GLY A 133 2.99 13.10 6.35
C GLY A 133 1.64 13.80 6.30
N LYS A 134 0.87 13.56 5.26
CA LYS A 134 -0.45 14.19 5.05
C LYS A 134 -1.51 13.15 4.77
N SER A 135 -2.65 13.24 5.45
CA SER A 135 -3.85 12.47 5.13
C SER A 135 -4.76 13.32 4.24
N ASN A 136 -5.16 12.75 3.09
CA ASN A 136 -6.05 13.41 2.14
C ASN A 136 -7.44 12.81 2.27
N THR A 137 -8.41 13.63 2.68
CA THR A 137 -9.79 13.23 2.95
C THR A 137 -10.72 13.33 1.72
N GLY A 138 -10.16 13.65 0.56
CA GLY A 138 -10.93 13.83 -0.68
C GLY A 138 -11.97 14.95 -0.57
N GLU A 139 -12.92 14.95 -1.50
CA GLU A 139 -14.00 15.96 -1.57
C GLU A 139 -15.13 15.68 -0.57
N GLY A 140 -15.36 14.41 -0.21
CA GLY A 140 -16.42 14.01 0.73
C GLY A 140 -16.10 14.31 2.21
N GLY A 141 -14.87 14.73 2.50
CA GLY A 141 -14.48 15.18 3.83
C GLY A 141 -14.31 14.06 4.87
N GLU A 142 -14.45 14.45 6.11
CA GLU A 142 -14.23 13.63 7.31
C GLU A 142 -15.51 13.53 8.13
N ASP A 143 -15.53 12.58 9.08
CA ASP A 143 -16.60 12.47 10.06
C ASP A 143 -16.66 13.74 10.93
N PRO A 144 -17.83 14.43 11.01
CA PRO A 144 -17.98 15.62 11.84
C PRO A 144 -17.64 15.40 13.32
N ASN A 145 -17.80 14.19 13.83
CA ASN A 145 -17.46 13.85 15.23
C ASN A 145 -15.98 14.04 15.55
N ARG A 146 -15.10 14.00 14.54
CA ARG A 146 -13.66 14.33 14.70
C ARG A 146 -13.43 15.81 15.03
N TYR A 147 -14.38 16.68 14.75
CA TYR A 147 -14.30 18.11 14.99
C TYR A 147 -15.06 18.56 16.25
N VAL A 148 -16.13 17.85 16.59
CA VAL A 148 -17.04 18.21 17.69
C VAL A 148 -16.47 17.78 19.04
N ASN A 149 -15.87 16.62 19.11
CA ASN A 149 -15.21 16.17 20.33
C ASN A 149 -13.81 16.77 20.36
N GLU A 150 -13.41 17.37 21.44
CA GLU A 150 -12.14 18.06 21.72
C GLU A 150 -10.85 17.33 21.28
N LEU A 151 -10.99 16.37 20.36
CA LEU A 151 -9.95 15.44 19.91
C LEU A 151 -9.03 16.03 18.83
N LYS A 152 -9.42 17.15 18.22
CA LYS A 152 -8.61 17.76 17.18
C LYS A 152 -7.31 18.31 17.76
N GLY A 153 -6.21 17.62 17.48
CA GLY A 153 -4.88 18.03 17.91
C GLY A 153 -4.56 17.71 19.38
N ILE A 154 -5.44 16.99 20.10
CA ILE A 154 -5.14 16.51 21.43
C ILE A 154 -4.40 15.17 21.33
N PRO A 155 -3.21 15.04 21.93
CA PRO A 155 -2.47 13.79 21.95
C PRO A 155 -3.26 12.71 22.69
N ILE A 156 -3.38 11.55 22.07
CA ILE A 156 -4.03 10.37 22.64
C ILE A 156 -3.14 9.79 23.73
N LYS A 157 -3.73 9.35 24.80
CA LYS A 157 -3.00 8.73 25.93
C LYS A 157 -2.76 7.26 25.65
N LYS A 158 -1.61 6.78 26.13
CA LYS A 158 -1.27 5.36 26.05
C LYS A 158 -2.35 4.48 26.68
N GLY A 159 -2.83 3.48 25.95
CA GLY A 159 -3.86 2.55 26.40
C GLY A 159 -5.27 2.90 25.93
N GLU A 160 -5.49 4.07 25.34
CA GLU A 160 -6.73 4.37 24.65
C GLU A 160 -6.80 3.58 23.35
N THR A 161 -8.01 3.30 22.90
CA THR A 161 -8.29 2.64 21.61
C THR A 161 -9.11 3.57 20.74
N LEU A 162 -9.14 3.30 19.46
CA LEU A 162 -9.94 4.11 18.53
C LEU A 162 -11.42 4.07 18.91
N ALA A 163 -11.93 2.92 19.36
CA ALA A 163 -13.30 2.75 19.84
C ALA A 163 -13.59 3.60 21.09
N SER A 164 -12.64 3.69 22.05
CA SER A 164 -12.83 4.51 23.26
C SER A 164 -12.92 6.01 22.95
N ILE A 165 -12.41 6.44 21.80
CA ILE A 165 -12.39 7.84 21.37
C ILE A 165 -13.59 8.19 20.50
N LEU A 166 -13.89 7.35 19.51
CA LEU A 166 -14.96 7.59 18.53
C LEU A 166 -16.30 6.97 18.90
N GLY A 167 -16.31 6.06 19.90
CA GLY A 167 -17.49 5.32 20.34
C GLY A 167 -17.54 3.90 19.73
N ASP A 168 -17.98 2.93 20.52
CA ASP A 168 -18.08 1.52 20.13
C ASP A 168 -19.14 1.27 19.04
N ASP A 169 -20.09 2.14 18.89
CA ASP A 169 -21.12 2.11 17.86
C ASP A 169 -20.63 2.60 16.49
N VAL A 170 -19.50 3.32 16.47
CA VAL A 170 -18.89 3.88 15.26
C VAL A 170 -17.74 3.04 14.77
N VAL A 171 -17.02 2.34 15.66
CA VAL A 171 -15.80 1.58 15.36
C VAL A 171 -15.94 0.15 15.84
N GLU A 172 -16.04 -0.80 14.92
CA GLU A 172 -16.13 -2.23 15.25
C GLU A 172 -14.79 -2.83 15.70
N ALA A 173 -13.67 -2.29 15.23
CA ALA A 173 -12.33 -2.81 15.51
C ALA A 173 -11.62 -2.01 16.59
N ASN A 174 -11.11 -2.71 17.60
CA ASN A 174 -10.31 -2.13 18.66
C ASN A 174 -8.88 -1.89 18.20
N ILE A 175 -8.62 -0.74 17.59
CA ILE A 175 -7.32 -0.35 17.09
C ILE A 175 -6.51 0.28 18.21
N PRO A 176 -5.36 -0.33 18.60
CA PRO A 176 -4.53 0.19 19.67
C PRO A 176 -3.84 1.50 19.27
N LEU A 177 -3.87 2.47 20.16
CA LEU A 177 -3.26 3.77 19.99
C LEU A 177 -2.00 3.89 20.84
N LEU A 178 -1.07 4.71 20.38
CA LEU A 178 0.16 5.00 21.09
C LEU A 178 0.09 6.38 21.72
N ASP A 179 0.90 6.55 22.77
CA ASP A 179 1.05 7.87 23.43
C ASP A 179 1.54 8.91 22.41
N GLY A 180 0.81 10.01 22.30
CA GLY A 180 1.11 11.09 21.36
C GLY A 180 0.48 10.94 19.97
N ASP A 181 -0.31 9.89 19.70
CA ASP A 181 -1.10 9.82 18.49
C ASP A 181 -2.12 10.97 18.43
N SER A 182 -2.47 11.38 17.21
CA SER A 182 -3.50 12.38 16.95
C SER A 182 -4.34 12.01 15.73
N LEU A 183 -5.59 12.37 15.78
CA LEU A 183 -6.54 12.26 14.65
C LEU A 183 -6.46 13.47 13.72
#